data_c0f08ed8db1af8db06c5dda26d8af714
#
_entry.id   c0f08ed8db1af8db06c5dda26d8af714
#
_cell.length_a   1.000
_cell.length_b   1.000
_cell.length_c   1.000
_cell.angle_alpha   90.00
_cell.angle_beta   90.00
_cell.angle_gamma   90.00
#
_symmetry.space_group_name_H-M   'P 1'
#
loop_
_entity.id
_entity.type
_entity.pdbx_description
1 polymer ?
#
loop_
_entity_poly.entity_id
_entity_poly.type
_entity_poly.pdbx_seq_one_letter_code
_entity_poly.pdbx_strand_id
1 'polypeptide(L)'
;MDNFEQFVEQVRDANPIEDVLQESGISLRGHGRLRTAANHDSMKVRVDYGRVFWYSQNWNGDVFGWVMRDKGYDFPAALEHLARRANLEMPKFQRRDEGDILRARATADVFSVAANVFHRWLVGDAERGVAADAEALAYARGRGWSDETLNSALIGFSGRKSAEQIADMKGEFSLCGIDPLSPAAVAVMGFQGDVDKWARERDVRDHEDFDDGWVVKGRIHGLMDVPGIIYAHQHKGGVNYLSRRHLPGHDKITDKETGNARDWKSFNPYKLLAGPKQVYWNHAHRTDRPLIGVEGQGDAVTYGQWGYGAVAFCGLMGDIQNMTQEDAERMTRLANYIQKHAAFHLFMDDDAAGQKTVWQAAKIFGPKMLVGRMTRLVSRDEANNVG
;
A
#
# COMPACT_ATOMS: atom_id res chain seq x y z
N MET A 1 9.67 -4.35 14.60
CA MET A 1 8.43 -5.08 14.93
C MET A 1 7.53 -4.10 15.64
N ASP A 2 6.28 -3.99 15.21
CA ASP A 2 5.27 -3.27 15.97
C ASP A 2 5.20 -3.90 17.37
N ASN A 3 5.07 -3.09 18.43
CA ASN A 3 4.91 -3.59 19.81
C ASN A 3 3.84 -4.68 19.90
N PHE A 4 2.84 -4.62 19.02
CA PHE A 4 1.79 -5.64 18.91
C PHE A 4 2.30 -6.95 18.30
N GLU A 5 2.99 -6.89 17.15
CA GLU A 5 3.53 -8.10 16.49
C GLU A 5 4.57 -8.79 17.37
N GLN A 6 5.44 -8.00 18.01
CA GLN A 6 6.42 -8.53 18.96
C GLN A 6 5.73 -9.20 20.14
N PHE A 7 4.67 -8.61 20.65
CA PHE A 7 3.88 -9.21 21.73
C PHE A 7 3.16 -10.49 21.27
N VAL A 8 2.58 -10.51 20.07
CA VAL A 8 1.95 -11.72 19.49
C VAL A 8 2.97 -12.85 19.34
N GLU A 9 4.19 -12.56 18.86
CA GLU A 9 5.26 -13.57 18.80
C GLU A 9 5.67 -14.04 20.20
N GLN A 10 5.84 -13.11 21.13
CA GLN A 10 6.16 -13.44 22.52
C GLN A 10 5.08 -14.34 23.16
N VAL A 11 3.81 -14.06 22.91
CA VAL A 11 2.69 -14.90 23.37
C VAL A 11 2.73 -16.26 22.69
N ARG A 12 3.03 -16.31 21.38
CA ARG A 12 3.16 -17.58 20.64
C ARG A 12 4.28 -18.45 21.20
N ASP A 13 5.46 -17.88 21.40
CA ASP A 13 6.63 -18.59 21.90
C ASP A 13 6.44 -19.10 23.34
N ALA A 14 5.72 -18.33 24.15
CA ALA A 14 5.38 -18.70 25.54
C ALA A 14 4.26 -19.75 25.64
N ASN A 15 3.63 -20.12 24.53
CA ASN A 15 2.51 -21.07 24.47
C ASN A 15 2.79 -22.20 23.46
N PRO A 16 3.67 -23.16 23.76
CA PRO A 16 3.89 -24.30 22.88
C PRO A 16 2.57 -25.00 22.54
N ILE A 17 2.39 -25.31 21.27
CA ILE A 17 1.12 -25.87 20.77
C ILE A 17 0.74 -27.18 21.45
N GLU A 18 1.71 -28.03 21.82
CA GLU A 18 1.49 -29.27 22.49
C GLU A 18 0.89 -29.09 23.89
N ASP A 19 1.33 -28.08 24.63
CA ASP A 19 0.84 -27.79 25.98
C ASP A 19 -0.61 -27.31 25.93
N VAL A 20 -0.90 -26.42 24.95
CA VAL A 20 -2.26 -25.89 24.75
C VAL A 20 -3.23 -26.98 24.28
N LEU A 21 -2.79 -27.90 23.42
CA LEU A 21 -3.58 -29.05 23.00
C LEU A 21 -3.86 -29.98 24.18
N GLN A 22 -2.85 -30.21 25.03
CA GLN A 22 -3.00 -31.09 26.23
C GLN A 22 -4.03 -30.49 27.20
N GLU A 23 -4.02 -29.19 27.41
CA GLU A 23 -5.04 -28.51 28.24
C GLU A 23 -6.45 -28.56 27.62
N SER A 24 -6.55 -28.60 26.27
CA SER A 24 -7.80 -28.87 25.58
C SER A 24 -8.21 -30.36 25.58
N GLY A 25 -7.51 -31.21 26.31
CA GLY A 25 -7.79 -32.65 26.39
C GLY A 25 -7.27 -33.47 25.20
N ILE A 26 -6.43 -32.90 24.36
CA ILE A 26 -5.82 -33.58 23.21
C ILE A 26 -4.42 -34.06 23.58
N SER A 27 -4.31 -35.34 23.90
CA SER A 27 -3.01 -35.98 24.11
C SER A 27 -2.32 -36.31 22.81
N LEU A 28 -0.98 -36.12 22.77
CA LEU A 28 -0.19 -36.41 21.58
C LEU A 28 0.62 -37.68 21.75
N ARG A 29 0.70 -38.52 20.72
CA ARG A 29 1.54 -39.73 20.65
C ARG A 29 2.61 -39.58 19.60
N GLY A 30 3.70 -40.32 19.76
CA GLY A 30 4.89 -40.24 18.91
C GLY A 30 5.97 -39.33 19.48
N HIS A 31 7.15 -39.38 18.88
CA HIS A 31 8.31 -38.61 19.27
C HIS A 31 8.82 -37.75 18.09
N GLY A 32 9.56 -36.69 18.40
CA GLY A 32 10.15 -35.81 17.39
C GLY A 32 9.23 -34.69 16.89
N ARG A 33 9.52 -34.17 15.68
CA ARG A 33 8.91 -32.95 15.16
C ARG A 33 7.47 -33.12 14.70
N LEU A 34 7.05 -34.33 14.32
CA LEU A 34 5.69 -34.62 13.86
C LEU A 34 5.05 -35.59 14.84
N ARG A 35 3.96 -35.18 15.50
CA ARG A 35 3.19 -35.99 16.44
C ARG A 35 1.76 -36.16 15.93
N THR A 36 1.06 -37.13 16.49
CA THR A 36 -0.33 -37.43 16.12
C THR A 36 -1.21 -37.34 17.36
N ALA A 37 -2.38 -36.74 17.29
CA ALA A 37 -3.33 -36.77 18.40
C ALA A 37 -3.77 -38.21 18.73
N ALA A 38 -3.80 -38.55 19.99
CA ALA A 38 -4.07 -39.95 20.43
C ALA A 38 -5.45 -40.44 20.00
N ASN A 39 -6.46 -39.55 20.02
CA ASN A 39 -7.85 -39.84 19.71
C ASN A 39 -8.28 -39.42 18.32
N HIS A 40 -7.37 -38.84 17.50
CA HIS A 40 -7.67 -38.31 16.18
C HIS A 40 -6.51 -38.55 15.20
N ASP A 41 -6.48 -39.72 14.57
CA ASP A 41 -5.37 -40.13 13.69
C ASP A 41 -5.14 -39.17 12.49
N SER A 42 -6.18 -38.45 12.07
CA SER A 42 -6.10 -37.43 11.02
C SER A 42 -5.56 -36.08 11.50
N MET A 43 -5.35 -35.90 12.82
CA MET A 43 -4.77 -34.68 13.37
C MET A 43 -3.26 -34.89 13.59
N LYS A 44 -2.47 -34.12 12.85
CA LYS A 44 -1.00 -34.10 12.93
C LYS A 44 -0.52 -32.75 13.47
N VAL A 45 0.49 -32.79 14.32
CA VAL A 45 1.06 -31.62 14.97
C VAL A 45 2.53 -31.50 14.60
N ARG A 46 2.91 -30.43 13.95
CA ARG A 46 4.28 -30.05 13.67
C ARG A 46 4.79 -29.16 14.82
N VAL A 47 5.43 -29.80 15.79
CA VAL A 47 5.90 -29.15 17.03
C VAL A 47 6.95 -28.09 16.74
N ASP A 48 7.84 -28.35 15.78
CA ASP A 48 8.88 -27.43 15.34
C ASP A 48 8.35 -26.13 14.66
N TYR A 49 7.12 -26.16 14.17
CA TYR A 49 6.45 -25.00 13.57
C TYR A 49 5.26 -24.47 14.39
N GLY A 50 4.98 -25.11 15.54
CA GLY A 50 3.83 -24.74 16.35
C GLY A 50 2.49 -24.85 15.62
N ARG A 51 2.33 -25.84 14.71
CA ARG A 51 1.13 -25.95 13.86
C ARG A 51 0.43 -27.28 13.95
N VAL A 52 -0.90 -27.21 13.93
CA VAL A 52 -1.82 -28.35 13.83
C VAL A 52 -2.36 -28.45 12.42
N PHE A 53 -2.43 -29.68 11.89
CA PHE A 53 -3.08 -30.05 10.63
C PHE A 53 -4.14 -31.10 10.91
N TRP A 54 -5.41 -30.78 10.76
CA TRP A 54 -6.52 -31.70 11.00
C TRP A 54 -7.18 -32.08 9.66
N TYR A 55 -6.64 -33.11 9.02
CA TYR A 55 -6.97 -33.48 7.65
C TYR A 55 -8.46 -33.83 7.44
N SER A 56 -9.08 -34.59 8.36
CA SER A 56 -10.50 -34.93 8.24
C SER A 56 -11.43 -33.74 8.41
N GLN A 57 -10.96 -32.64 8.96
CA GLN A 57 -11.72 -31.40 9.16
C GLN A 57 -11.32 -30.31 8.17
N ASN A 58 -10.41 -30.62 7.23
CA ASN A 58 -9.81 -29.66 6.31
C ASN A 58 -9.38 -28.35 6.99
N TRP A 59 -8.74 -28.47 8.16
CA TRP A 59 -8.36 -27.34 9.00
C TRP A 59 -6.88 -27.38 9.37
N ASN A 60 -6.25 -26.22 9.42
CA ASN A 60 -4.92 -26.06 10.01
C ASN A 60 -4.82 -24.70 10.71
N GLY A 61 -3.96 -24.62 11.74
CA GLY A 61 -3.76 -23.39 12.51
C GLY A 61 -2.53 -23.48 13.41
N ASP A 62 -2.13 -22.34 13.95
CA ASP A 62 -1.20 -22.23 15.06
C ASP A 62 -1.94 -22.25 16.42
N VAL A 63 -1.25 -21.89 17.49
CA VAL A 63 -1.83 -21.85 18.82
C VAL A 63 -3.02 -20.90 18.94
N PHE A 64 -2.98 -19.75 18.26
CA PHE A 64 -4.11 -18.82 18.23
C PHE A 64 -5.29 -19.44 17.49
N GLY A 65 -5.04 -19.96 16.29
CA GLY A 65 -6.06 -20.64 15.49
C GLY A 65 -6.71 -21.81 16.24
N TRP A 66 -5.92 -22.55 17.03
CA TRP A 66 -6.46 -23.60 17.88
C TRP A 66 -7.42 -23.05 18.95
N VAL A 67 -6.97 -22.05 19.73
CA VAL A 67 -7.81 -21.46 20.80
C VAL A 67 -9.07 -20.83 20.26
N MET A 68 -8.98 -20.13 19.10
CA MET A 68 -10.15 -19.58 18.41
C MET A 68 -11.17 -20.67 18.06
N ARG A 69 -10.70 -21.82 17.59
CA ARG A 69 -11.54 -22.96 17.24
C ARG A 69 -12.12 -23.67 18.46
N ASP A 70 -11.27 -23.96 19.44
CA ASP A 70 -11.63 -24.76 20.62
C ASP A 70 -12.62 -24.03 21.53
N LYS A 71 -12.40 -22.72 21.71
CA LYS A 71 -13.19 -21.89 22.63
C LYS A 71 -14.20 -20.97 21.95
N GLY A 72 -14.23 -20.94 20.62
CA GLY A 72 -15.10 -20.03 19.86
C GLY A 72 -14.69 -18.55 20.01
N TYR A 73 -13.44 -18.28 20.34
CA TYR A 73 -12.94 -16.92 20.50
C TYR A 73 -12.63 -16.26 19.15
N ASP A 74 -12.68 -14.95 19.12
CA ASP A 74 -12.02 -14.16 18.09
C ASP A 74 -10.51 -14.01 18.40
N PHE A 75 -9.73 -13.46 17.49
CA PHE A 75 -8.29 -13.33 17.68
C PHE A 75 -7.90 -12.47 18.91
N PRO A 76 -8.51 -11.31 19.18
CA PRO A 76 -8.24 -10.54 20.40
C PRO A 76 -8.47 -11.33 21.69
N ALA A 77 -9.58 -12.07 21.79
CA ALA A 77 -9.89 -12.89 22.96
C ALA A 77 -8.93 -14.09 23.10
N ALA A 78 -8.53 -14.69 21.97
CA ALA A 78 -7.52 -15.76 21.96
C ALA A 78 -6.14 -15.24 22.40
N LEU A 79 -5.74 -14.05 21.92
CA LEU A 79 -4.51 -13.39 22.32
C LEU A 79 -4.48 -13.10 23.84
N GLU A 80 -5.57 -12.50 24.36
CA GLU A 80 -5.69 -12.22 25.79
C GLU A 80 -5.66 -13.50 26.64
N HIS A 81 -6.34 -14.54 26.20
CA HIS A 81 -6.36 -15.84 26.88
C HIS A 81 -4.95 -16.45 26.97
N LEU A 82 -4.22 -16.49 25.85
CA LEU A 82 -2.87 -17.05 25.78
C LEU A 82 -1.84 -16.17 26.51
N ALA A 83 -1.98 -14.85 26.45
CA ALA A 83 -1.14 -13.93 27.21
C ALA A 83 -1.31 -14.15 28.72
N ARG A 84 -2.56 -14.25 29.19
CA ARG A 84 -2.87 -14.55 30.61
C ARG A 84 -2.34 -15.91 31.02
N ARG A 85 -2.47 -16.93 30.17
CA ARG A 85 -1.91 -18.27 30.40
C ARG A 85 -0.39 -18.24 30.59
N ALA A 86 0.29 -17.43 29.78
CA ALA A 86 1.75 -17.26 29.85
C ALA A 86 2.20 -16.23 30.91
N ASN A 87 1.28 -15.70 31.70
CA ASN A 87 1.54 -14.62 32.67
C ASN A 87 2.19 -13.39 32.08
N LEU A 88 1.83 -13.07 30.81
CA LEU A 88 2.26 -11.89 30.08
C LEU A 88 1.21 -10.77 30.23
N GLU A 89 1.67 -9.58 30.61
CA GLU A 89 0.80 -8.42 30.72
C GLU A 89 0.45 -7.90 29.33
N MET A 90 -0.87 -7.76 29.05
CA MET A 90 -1.33 -7.18 27.79
C MET A 90 -0.84 -5.74 27.66
N PRO A 91 -0.03 -5.41 26.65
CA PRO A 91 0.35 -4.02 26.39
C PRO A 91 -0.91 -3.18 26.15
N LYS A 92 -0.89 -1.95 26.65
CA LYS A 92 -1.92 -0.97 26.29
C LYS A 92 -1.73 -0.60 24.82
N PHE A 93 -2.32 -1.39 23.93
CA PHE A 93 -2.37 -1.02 22.52
C PHE A 93 -3.22 0.24 22.43
N GLN A 94 -2.66 1.30 21.85
CA GLN A 94 -3.49 2.42 21.41
C GLN A 94 -4.44 1.85 20.34
N ARG A 95 -5.70 1.65 20.72
CA ARG A 95 -6.75 1.45 19.71
C ARG A 95 -6.65 2.65 18.80
N ARG A 96 -6.58 2.42 17.49
CA ARG A 96 -6.81 3.52 16.54
C ARG A 96 -8.08 4.20 17.01
N ASP A 97 -7.99 5.51 17.18
CA ASP A 97 -9.15 6.31 17.54
C ASP A 97 -10.28 6.00 16.53
N GLU A 98 -11.50 5.83 17.01
CA GLU A 98 -12.66 5.64 16.13
C GLU A 98 -12.75 6.77 15.10
N GLY A 99 -12.36 7.98 15.47
CA GLY A 99 -12.22 9.13 14.60
C GLY A 99 -11.21 8.89 13.46
N ASP A 100 -10.07 8.26 13.73
CA ASP A 100 -9.08 7.93 12.70
C ASP A 100 -9.60 6.87 11.73
N ILE A 101 -10.34 5.89 12.22
CA ILE A 101 -10.95 4.86 11.37
C ILE A 101 -12.03 5.48 10.47
N LEU A 102 -12.86 6.35 11.01
CA LEU A 102 -13.89 7.05 10.25
C LEU A 102 -13.28 7.99 9.20
N ARG A 103 -12.23 8.75 9.56
CA ARG A 103 -11.49 9.60 8.63
C ARG A 103 -10.87 8.78 7.49
N ALA A 104 -10.23 7.65 7.81
CA ALA A 104 -9.63 6.78 6.81
C ALA A 104 -10.68 6.20 5.85
N ARG A 105 -11.86 5.83 6.35
CA ARG A 105 -12.99 5.38 5.51
C ARG A 105 -13.50 6.50 4.61
N ALA A 106 -13.80 7.65 5.17
CA ALA A 106 -14.24 8.80 4.38
C ALA A 106 -13.24 9.19 3.30
N THR A 107 -11.93 9.13 3.60
CA THR A 107 -10.86 9.34 2.61
C THR A 107 -10.88 8.28 1.51
N ALA A 108 -11.05 7.01 1.87
CA ALA A 108 -11.11 5.90 0.90
C ALA A 108 -12.35 6.01 -0.01
N ASP A 109 -13.49 6.47 0.51
CA ASP A 109 -14.69 6.71 -0.27
C ASP A 109 -14.46 7.82 -1.31
N VAL A 110 -13.88 8.95 -0.89
CA VAL A 110 -13.52 10.06 -1.79
C VAL A 110 -12.56 9.59 -2.89
N PHE A 111 -11.51 8.86 -2.51
CA PHE A 111 -10.50 8.39 -3.46
C PHE A 111 -11.04 7.33 -4.42
N SER A 112 -11.95 6.49 -3.97
CA SER A 112 -12.62 5.50 -4.83
C SER A 112 -13.48 6.19 -5.90
N VAL A 113 -14.26 7.20 -5.52
CA VAL A 113 -15.03 8.00 -6.48
C VAL A 113 -14.11 8.74 -7.44
N ALA A 114 -13.09 9.44 -6.92
CA ALA A 114 -12.14 10.19 -7.75
C ALA A 114 -11.37 9.28 -8.71
N ALA A 115 -10.95 8.08 -8.28
CA ALA A 115 -10.24 7.11 -9.14
C ALA A 115 -11.09 6.71 -10.34
N ASN A 116 -12.39 6.44 -10.14
CA ASN A 116 -13.31 6.11 -11.23
C ASN A 116 -13.50 7.29 -12.21
N VAL A 117 -13.60 8.50 -11.69
CA VAL A 117 -13.69 9.71 -12.53
C VAL A 117 -12.41 9.90 -13.34
N PHE A 118 -11.24 9.78 -12.72
CA PHE A 118 -9.96 9.90 -13.39
C PHE A 118 -9.74 8.78 -14.43
N HIS A 119 -10.19 7.56 -14.13
CA HIS A 119 -10.15 6.46 -15.08
C HIS A 119 -11.02 6.76 -16.30
N ARG A 120 -12.25 7.22 -16.09
CA ARG A 120 -13.18 7.64 -17.15
C ARG A 120 -12.58 8.74 -18.04
N TRP A 121 -11.86 9.71 -17.48
CA TRP A 121 -11.19 10.75 -18.28
C TRP A 121 -10.00 10.21 -19.09
N LEU A 122 -9.36 9.13 -18.62
CA LEU A 122 -8.28 8.50 -19.37
C LEU A 122 -8.80 7.70 -20.57
N VAL A 123 -9.76 6.79 -20.33
CA VAL A 123 -10.18 5.79 -21.34
C VAL A 123 -11.44 6.22 -22.11
N GLY A 124 -12.16 7.23 -21.63
CA GLY A 124 -13.45 7.66 -22.13
C GLY A 124 -14.63 6.91 -21.51
N ASP A 125 -15.84 7.45 -21.70
CA ASP A 125 -17.10 6.84 -21.30
C ASP A 125 -18.19 7.28 -22.28
N ALA A 126 -18.50 6.42 -23.24
CA ALA A 126 -19.45 6.76 -24.32
C ALA A 126 -20.88 6.92 -23.78
N GLU A 127 -21.27 6.19 -22.73
CA GLU A 127 -22.60 6.30 -22.13
C GLU A 127 -22.83 7.66 -21.46
N ARG A 128 -21.77 8.24 -20.93
CA ARG A 128 -21.77 9.57 -20.31
C ARG A 128 -21.30 10.69 -21.23
N GLY A 129 -20.96 10.38 -22.49
CA GLY A 129 -20.46 11.32 -23.46
C GLY A 129 -19.07 11.89 -23.12
N VAL A 130 -18.29 11.21 -22.33
CA VAL A 130 -16.91 11.61 -21.94
C VAL A 130 -15.93 11.05 -22.96
N ALA A 131 -15.20 11.91 -23.66
CA ALA A 131 -14.12 11.49 -24.55
C ALA A 131 -12.84 11.17 -23.76
N ALA A 132 -12.09 10.14 -24.20
CA ALA A 132 -10.76 9.86 -23.68
C ALA A 132 -9.80 11.02 -23.95
N ASP A 133 -8.89 11.29 -23.01
CA ASP A 133 -7.78 12.23 -23.28
C ASP A 133 -6.72 11.52 -24.14
N ALA A 134 -6.60 11.97 -25.37
CA ALA A 134 -5.75 11.31 -26.37
C ALA A 134 -4.27 11.33 -26.00
N GLU A 135 -3.76 12.39 -25.38
CA GLU A 135 -2.36 12.52 -24.99
C GLU A 135 -2.05 11.61 -23.79
N ALA A 136 -2.88 11.63 -22.76
CA ALA A 136 -2.70 10.78 -21.59
C ALA A 136 -2.82 9.29 -21.93
N LEU A 137 -3.78 8.93 -22.79
CA LEU A 137 -3.97 7.56 -23.27
C LEU A 137 -2.79 7.11 -24.14
N ALA A 138 -2.30 7.97 -25.03
CA ALA A 138 -1.11 7.68 -25.85
C ALA A 138 0.13 7.47 -24.97
N TYR A 139 0.31 8.29 -23.93
CA TYR A 139 1.38 8.12 -22.96
C TYR A 139 1.28 6.77 -22.24
N ALA A 140 0.09 6.41 -21.74
CA ALA A 140 -0.12 5.15 -21.04
C ALA A 140 0.15 3.93 -21.95
N ARG A 141 -0.34 3.96 -23.19
CA ARG A 141 -0.07 2.92 -24.20
C ARG A 141 1.39 2.92 -24.64
N GLY A 142 2.05 4.08 -24.71
CA GLY A 142 3.49 4.19 -24.98
C GLY A 142 4.37 3.53 -23.90
N ARG A 143 3.86 3.36 -22.68
CA ARG A 143 4.48 2.53 -21.64
C ARG A 143 4.24 1.03 -21.84
N GLY A 144 3.52 0.62 -22.88
CA GLY A 144 3.20 -0.76 -23.21
C GLY A 144 1.99 -1.31 -22.45
N TRP A 145 1.19 -0.48 -21.75
CA TRP A 145 0.03 -0.96 -21.02
C TRP A 145 -1.17 -1.20 -21.93
N SER A 146 -1.75 -2.40 -21.79
CA SER A 146 -2.98 -2.79 -22.50
C SER A 146 -4.22 -2.15 -21.86
N ASP A 147 -5.31 -2.09 -22.59
CA ASP A 147 -6.59 -1.60 -22.08
C ASP A 147 -7.08 -2.44 -20.88
N GLU A 148 -6.82 -3.77 -20.90
CA GLU A 148 -7.10 -4.62 -19.74
C GLU A 148 -6.29 -4.21 -18.50
N THR A 149 -5.01 -3.86 -18.69
CA THR A 149 -4.16 -3.36 -17.61
C THR A 149 -4.64 -2.01 -17.09
N LEU A 150 -5.00 -1.08 -17.98
CA LEU A 150 -5.54 0.22 -17.59
C LEU A 150 -6.80 0.06 -16.73
N ASN A 151 -7.70 -0.84 -17.13
CA ASN A 151 -8.94 -1.13 -16.41
C ASN A 151 -8.68 -1.80 -15.06
N SER A 152 -7.90 -2.90 -15.05
CA SER A 152 -7.68 -3.69 -13.83
C SER A 152 -6.87 -2.94 -12.77
N ALA A 153 -5.89 -2.15 -13.18
CA ALA A 153 -5.10 -1.30 -12.29
C ALA A 153 -5.78 0.04 -11.96
N LEU A 154 -6.96 0.31 -12.54
CA LEU A 154 -7.70 1.57 -12.39
C LEU A 154 -6.79 2.79 -12.62
N ILE A 155 -6.01 2.73 -13.71
CA ILE A 155 -5.15 3.85 -14.11
C ILE A 155 -6.02 4.99 -14.60
N GLY A 156 -5.74 6.20 -14.14
CA GLY A 156 -6.54 7.39 -14.47
C GLY A 156 -5.71 8.53 -15.04
N PHE A 157 -6.42 9.59 -15.43
CA PHE A 157 -5.85 10.87 -15.84
C PHE A 157 -6.37 11.97 -14.94
N SER A 158 -5.48 12.78 -14.36
CA SER A 158 -5.84 13.84 -13.40
C SER A 158 -6.66 14.99 -14.02
N GLY A 159 -6.87 14.98 -15.32
CA GLY A 159 -7.55 16.07 -16.05
C GLY A 159 -6.64 17.26 -16.32
N ARG A 160 -7.23 18.27 -16.97
CA ARG A 160 -6.60 19.57 -17.31
C ARG A 160 -7.23 20.70 -16.49
N LYS A 161 -7.98 20.34 -15.47
CA LYS A 161 -8.70 21.25 -14.56
C LYS A 161 -9.63 22.21 -15.32
N SER A 162 -10.27 21.73 -16.38
CA SER A 162 -11.31 22.52 -17.07
C SER A 162 -12.55 22.69 -16.18
N ALA A 163 -13.40 23.66 -16.50
CA ALA A 163 -14.63 23.90 -15.75
C ALA A 163 -15.55 22.68 -15.78
N GLU A 164 -15.61 21.97 -16.92
CA GLU A 164 -16.40 20.74 -17.10
C GLU A 164 -15.86 19.62 -16.21
N GLN A 165 -14.55 19.42 -16.16
CA GLN A 165 -13.93 18.38 -15.31
C GLN A 165 -14.13 18.68 -13.83
N ILE A 166 -14.04 19.94 -13.42
CA ILE A 166 -14.33 20.33 -12.03
C ILE A 166 -15.81 20.08 -11.71
N ALA A 167 -16.73 20.40 -12.62
CA ALA A 167 -18.15 20.18 -12.44
C ALA A 167 -18.48 18.67 -12.39
N ASP A 168 -17.88 17.86 -13.27
CA ASP A 168 -18.02 16.40 -13.30
C ASP A 168 -17.56 15.79 -11.95
N MET A 169 -16.35 16.12 -11.47
CA MET A 169 -15.85 15.62 -10.19
C MET A 169 -16.74 16.04 -9.02
N LYS A 170 -17.18 17.29 -8.96
CA LYS A 170 -18.09 17.78 -7.91
C LYS A 170 -19.46 17.10 -7.99
N GLY A 171 -19.96 16.84 -9.19
CA GLY A 171 -21.21 16.12 -9.42
C GLY A 171 -21.16 14.70 -8.87
N GLU A 172 -20.09 13.96 -9.18
CA GLU A 172 -19.92 12.60 -8.65
C GLU A 172 -19.75 12.59 -7.12
N PHE A 173 -19.01 13.54 -6.55
CA PHE A 173 -18.92 13.68 -5.10
C PHE A 173 -20.30 13.93 -4.48
N SER A 174 -21.09 14.84 -5.07
CA SER A 174 -22.43 15.15 -4.58
C SER A 174 -23.37 13.96 -4.65
N LEU A 175 -23.34 13.18 -5.74
CA LEU A 175 -24.12 11.95 -5.90
C LEU A 175 -23.80 10.90 -4.83
N CYS A 176 -22.56 10.87 -4.35
CA CYS A 176 -22.07 9.98 -3.29
C CYS A 176 -22.18 10.59 -1.88
N GLY A 177 -22.79 11.77 -1.73
CA GLY A 177 -22.89 12.45 -0.42
C GLY A 177 -21.56 12.97 0.14
N ILE A 178 -20.56 13.14 -0.72
CA ILE A 178 -19.24 13.64 -0.34
C ILE A 178 -19.24 15.17 -0.39
N ASP A 179 -18.79 15.80 0.71
CA ASP A 179 -18.54 17.25 0.73
C ASP A 179 -17.30 17.58 -0.14
N PRO A 180 -17.45 18.38 -1.22
CA PRO A 180 -16.34 18.80 -2.09
C PRO A 180 -15.26 19.61 -1.38
N LEU A 181 -15.55 20.12 -0.18
CA LEU A 181 -14.60 20.84 0.69
C LEU A 181 -14.04 19.98 1.82
N SER A 182 -14.36 18.67 1.87
CA SER A 182 -13.71 17.76 2.80
C SER A 182 -12.20 17.68 2.54
N PRO A 183 -11.36 17.39 3.54
CA PRO A 183 -9.90 17.31 3.36
C PRO A 183 -9.48 16.41 2.20
N ALA A 184 -10.07 15.22 2.09
CA ALA A 184 -9.76 14.28 1.00
C ALA A 184 -10.21 14.80 -0.38
N ALA A 185 -11.36 15.48 -0.49
CA ALA A 185 -11.81 16.09 -1.74
C ALA A 185 -10.90 17.26 -2.16
N VAL A 186 -10.40 18.03 -1.19
CA VAL A 186 -9.40 19.07 -1.42
C VAL A 186 -8.06 18.47 -1.87
N ALA A 187 -7.65 17.31 -1.34
CA ALA A 187 -6.48 16.59 -1.83
C ALA A 187 -6.61 16.20 -3.32
N VAL A 188 -7.83 15.95 -3.79
CA VAL A 188 -8.13 15.65 -5.20
C VAL A 188 -8.17 16.92 -6.05
N MET A 189 -9.02 17.86 -5.71
CA MET A 189 -9.32 19.02 -6.56
C MET A 189 -8.42 20.23 -6.34
N GLY A 190 -7.73 20.29 -5.19
CA GLY A 190 -7.09 21.49 -4.68
C GLY A 190 -8.10 22.48 -4.09
N PHE A 191 -7.59 23.51 -3.45
CA PHE A 191 -8.39 24.58 -2.86
C PHE A 191 -7.72 25.94 -3.09
N GLN A 192 -8.51 26.96 -3.36
CA GLN A 192 -8.07 28.33 -3.46
C GLN A 192 -9.06 29.24 -2.72
N GLY A 193 -8.54 30.00 -1.75
CA GLY A 193 -9.35 30.88 -0.92
C GLY A 193 -8.70 31.16 0.42
N ASP A 194 -9.52 31.45 1.43
CA ASP A 194 -9.07 31.60 2.82
C ASP A 194 -8.79 30.20 3.40
N VAL A 195 -7.54 29.74 3.23
CA VAL A 195 -7.09 28.43 3.70
C VAL A 195 -7.18 28.32 5.21
N ASP A 196 -6.87 29.39 5.95
CA ASP A 196 -6.93 29.40 7.40
C ASP A 196 -8.36 29.23 7.93
N LYS A 197 -9.32 29.89 7.28
CA LYS A 197 -10.74 29.72 7.60
C LYS A 197 -11.18 28.29 7.31
N TRP A 198 -10.89 27.80 6.10
CA TRP A 198 -11.24 26.43 5.69
C TRP A 198 -10.64 25.40 6.62
N ALA A 199 -9.37 25.53 7.00
CA ALA A 199 -8.67 24.58 7.85
C ALA A 199 -9.24 24.55 9.28
N ARG A 200 -9.63 25.72 9.84
CA ARG A 200 -10.33 25.77 11.14
C ARG A 200 -11.70 25.10 11.10
N GLU A 201 -12.48 25.35 10.03
CA GLU A 201 -13.81 24.77 9.86
C GLU A 201 -13.79 23.24 9.64
N ARG A 202 -12.63 22.68 9.28
CA ARG A 202 -12.43 21.25 9.01
C ARG A 202 -11.54 20.54 10.01
N ASP A 203 -11.20 21.22 11.09
CA ASP A 203 -10.36 20.67 12.18
C ASP A 203 -9.00 20.15 11.70
N VAL A 204 -8.42 20.82 10.69
CA VAL A 204 -7.13 20.48 10.09
C VAL A 204 -6.01 21.35 10.64
N ARG A 205 -6.33 22.56 11.16
CA ARG A 205 -5.34 23.56 11.56
C ARG A 205 -4.52 23.19 12.81
N ASP A 206 -5.12 22.45 13.74
CA ASP A 206 -4.49 22.14 15.04
C ASP A 206 -3.51 20.97 14.96
N HIS A 207 -3.20 20.48 13.76
CA HIS A 207 -2.18 19.48 13.54
C HIS A 207 -0.79 20.13 13.43
N GLU A 208 0.23 19.52 14.06
CA GLU A 208 1.61 19.98 14.06
C GLU A 208 2.19 20.15 12.63
N ASP A 209 1.69 19.36 11.67
CA ASP A 209 2.12 19.36 10.26
C ASP A 209 1.42 20.42 9.39
N PHE A 210 0.59 21.32 9.95
CA PHE A 210 -0.19 22.26 9.14
C PHE A 210 0.67 23.26 8.36
N ASP A 211 1.84 23.62 8.87
CA ASP A 211 2.73 24.64 8.30
C ASP A 211 3.86 24.08 7.40
N ASP A 212 3.86 22.78 7.07
CA ASP A 212 4.91 22.09 6.30
C ASP A 212 5.02 22.49 4.80
N GLY A 213 4.71 23.74 4.48
CA GLY A 213 4.92 24.30 3.14
C GLY A 213 3.95 23.80 2.05
N TRP A 214 2.90 23.06 2.42
CA TRP A 214 1.88 22.57 1.47
C TRP A 214 0.82 23.63 1.13
N VAL A 215 0.75 24.72 1.92
CA VAL A 215 -0.04 25.90 1.61
C VAL A 215 0.85 26.92 0.91
N VAL A 216 0.62 27.16 -0.37
CA VAL A 216 1.38 28.13 -1.14
C VAL A 216 0.49 29.26 -1.57
N LYS A 217 0.74 30.47 -1.06
CA LYS A 217 0.01 31.70 -1.45
C LYS A 217 -1.52 31.59 -1.35
N GLY A 218 -2.03 31.04 -0.23
CA GLY A 218 -3.47 30.88 -0.02
C GLY A 218 -4.11 29.80 -0.90
N ARG A 219 -3.30 28.83 -1.36
CA ARG A 219 -3.75 27.72 -2.19
C ARG A 219 -3.24 26.39 -1.66
N ILE A 220 -4.10 25.39 -1.69
CA ILE A 220 -3.75 23.98 -1.48
C ILE A 220 -3.71 23.29 -2.83
N HIS A 221 -2.58 22.64 -3.14
CA HIS A 221 -2.45 21.89 -4.38
C HIS A 221 -3.13 20.53 -4.28
N GLY A 222 -3.87 20.14 -5.33
CA GLY A 222 -4.54 18.84 -5.46
C GLY A 222 -4.04 18.03 -6.66
N LEU A 223 -4.55 16.82 -6.77
CA LEU A 223 -4.22 15.92 -7.88
C LEU A 223 -4.61 16.49 -9.25
N MET A 224 -5.65 17.31 -9.34
CA MET A 224 -6.11 17.91 -10.60
C MET A 224 -5.29 19.14 -11.06
N ASP A 225 -4.35 19.62 -10.28
CA ASP A 225 -3.66 20.88 -10.59
C ASP A 225 -2.66 20.80 -11.75
N VAL A 226 -2.20 19.61 -12.09
CA VAL A 226 -1.26 19.38 -13.18
C VAL A 226 -1.67 18.12 -13.94
N PRO A 227 -1.64 18.11 -15.28
CA PRO A 227 -1.93 16.92 -16.07
C PRO A 227 -0.97 15.76 -15.74
N GLY A 228 -1.52 14.58 -15.48
CA GLY A 228 -0.70 13.44 -15.14
C GLY A 228 -1.48 12.12 -15.03
N ILE A 229 -0.76 11.03 -15.02
CA ILE A 229 -1.31 9.70 -14.80
C ILE A 229 -1.57 9.51 -13.31
N ILE A 230 -2.75 9.05 -12.97
CA ILE A 230 -3.18 8.71 -11.62
C ILE A 230 -3.02 7.22 -11.40
N TYR A 231 -2.38 6.88 -10.28
CA TYR A 231 -2.29 5.52 -9.76
C TYR A 231 -3.21 5.37 -8.56
N ALA A 232 -4.17 4.47 -8.67
CA ALA A 232 -5.09 4.13 -7.59
C ALA A 232 -4.46 3.04 -6.71
N HIS A 233 -4.12 3.37 -5.47
CA HIS A 233 -3.60 2.41 -4.50
C HIS A 233 -4.78 1.64 -3.89
N GLN A 234 -5.06 0.46 -4.45
CA GLN A 234 -6.21 -0.34 -4.06
C GLN A 234 -5.89 -1.25 -2.87
N HIS A 235 -6.83 -1.38 -1.97
CA HIS A 235 -6.75 -2.30 -0.84
C HIS A 235 -8.15 -2.81 -0.45
N LYS A 236 -8.30 -4.13 -0.34
CA LYS A 236 -9.56 -4.79 0.06
C LYS A 236 -10.80 -4.30 -0.70
N GLY A 237 -10.66 -4.04 -2.00
CA GLY A 237 -11.76 -3.64 -2.87
C GLY A 237 -12.09 -2.14 -2.87
N GLY A 238 -11.31 -1.31 -2.19
CA GLY A 238 -11.42 0.16 -2.23
C GLY A 238 -10.09 0.83 -2.57
N VAL A 239 -10.12 2.13 -2.85
CA VAL A 239 -8.92 2.95 -3.11
C VAL A 239 -8.59 3.73 -1.85
N ASN A 240 -7.47 3.44 -1.23
CA ASN A 240 -7.06 4.10 0.03
C ASN A 240 -6.04 5.22 -0.16
N TYR A 241 -5.48 5.37 -1.35
CA TYR A 241 -4.56 6.44 -1.69
C TYR A 241 -4.53 6.67 -3.19
N LEU A 242 -4.25 7.91 -3.60
CA LEU A 242 -4.02 8.29 -4.99
C LEU A 242 -2.67 9.00 -5.10
N SER A 243 -1.93 8.69 -6.15
CA SER A 243 -0.72 9.41 -6.51
C SER A 243 -0.73 9.77 -7.99
N ARG A 244 0.02 10.81 -8.37
CA ARG A 244 0.09 11.29 -9.74
C ARG A 244 1.50 11.29 -10.26
N ARG A 245 1.70 10.78 -11.48
CA ARG A 245 2.89 10.99 -12.31
C ARG A 245 2.58 12.06 -13.35
N HIS A 246 3.35 13.12 -13.39
CA HIS A 246 3.13 14.19 -14.37
C HIS A 246 3.37 13.68 -15.81
N LEU A 247 2.59 14.16 -16.75
CA LEU A 247 2.86 13.93 -18.16
C LEU A 247 4.13 14.67 -18.60
N PRO A 248 4.83 14.19 -19.63
CA PRO A 248 5.95 14.92 -20.24
C PRO A 248 5.56 16.36 -20.57
N GLY A 249 6.46 17.30 -20.33
CA GLY A 249 6.19 18.73 -20.49
C GLY A 249 5.56 19.41 -19.27
N HIS A 250 5.01 18.64 -18.31
CA HIS A 250 4.49 19.13 -17.03
C HIS A 250 5.33 18.68 -15.84
N ASP A 251 6.44 18.03 -16.09
CA ASP A 251 7.31 17.36 -15.12
C ASP A 251 8.48 18.23 -14.63
N LYS A 252 8.44 19.54 -14.91
CA LYS A 252 9.45 20.50 -14.48
C LYS A 252 8.83 21.70 -13.77
N ILE A 253 9.48 22.13 -12.70
CA ILE A 253 9.20 23.39 -12.01
C ILE A 253 10.39 24.31 -12.19
N THR A 254 10.16 25.53 -12.60
CA THR A 254 11.18 26.58 -12.58
C THR A 254 11.11 27.31 -11.25
N ASP A 255 12.22 27.26 -10.50
CA ASP A 255 12.39 28.05 -9.31
C ASP A 255 12.41 29.54 -9.68
N LYS A 256 11.52 30.32 -9.08
CA LYS A 256 11.35 31.74 -9.46
C LYS A 256 12.47 32.65 -8.97
N GLU A 257 13.20 32.23 -7.92
CA GLU A 257 14.28 33.03 -7.33
C GLU A 257 15.60 32.73 -8.02
N THR A 258 15.85 31.47 -8.35
CA THR A 258 17.12 31.06 -8.98
C THR A 258 17.03 30.90 -10.49
N GLY A 259 15.85 30.85 -11.07
CA GLY A 259 15.61 30.56 -12.50
C GLY A 259 15.92 29.12 -12.91
N ASN A 260 16.34 28.27 -11.96
CA ASN A 260 16.72 26.90 -12.24
C ASN A 260 15.49 25.99 -12.38
N ALA A 261 15.46 25.18 -13.44
CA ALA A 261 14.46 24.14 -13.60
C ALA A 261 14.84 22.92 -12.77
N ARG A 262 13.93 22.40 -11.97
CA ARG A 262 14.06 21.13 -11.26
C ARG A 262 13.01 20.14 -11.73
N ASP A 263 13.34 18.86 -11.72
CA ASP A 263 12.39 17.81 -12.02
C ASP A 263 11.29 17.73 -10.95
N TRP A 264 10.05 17.71 -11.42
CA TRP A 264 8.86 17.49 -10.60
C TRP A 264 8.01 16.38 -11.23
N LYS A 265 8.52 15.17 -11.15
CA LYS A 265 7.96 14.03 -11.89
C LYS A 265 6.69 13.45 -11.26
N SER A 266 6.47 13.66 -9.97
CA SER A 266 5.34 13.05 -9.26
C SER A 266 4.79 13.96 -8.18
N PHE A 267 3.52 13.77 -7.84
CA PHE A 267 2.83 14.44 -6.75
C PHE A 267 2.11 13.41 -5.88
N ASN A 268 2.30 13.55 -4.59
CA ASN A 268 1.57 12.81 -3.56
C ASN A 268 0.77 13.83 -2.75
N PRO A 269 -0.53 13.61 -2.52
CA PRO A 269 -1.32 14.49 -1.69
C PRO A 269 -0.73 14.63 -0.28
N TYR A 270 -0.99 15.75 0.35
CA TYR A 270 -0.51 16.04 1.69
C TYR A 270 -1.09 15.08 2.73
N LYS A 271 -0.23 14.67 3.68
CA LYS A 271 -0.58 13.69 4.72
C LYS A 271 -1.85 14.05 5.49
N LEU A 272 -2.01 15.33 5.88
CA LEU A 272 -3.18 15.80 6.63
C LEU A 272 -4.50 15.69 5.84
N LEU A 273 -4.45 15.69 4.51
CA LEU A 273 -5.63 15.64 3.65
C LEU A 273 -5.96 14.21 3.20
N ALA A 274 -4.92 13.41 2.95
CA ALA A 274 -5.00 12.15 2.25
C ALA A 274 -4.55 10.95 3.10
N GLY A 275 -4.13 11.20 4.32
CA GLY A 275 -3.40 10.22 5.11
C GLY A 275 -1.97 10.00 4.59
N PRO A 276 -1.22 9.13 5.26
CA PRO A 276 0.18 8.91 4.96
C PRO A 276 0.38 8.25 3.60
N LYS A 277 1.48 8.60 2.93
CA LYS A 277 1.91 8.02 1.66
C LYS A 277 1.95 6.49 1.73
N GLN A 278 1.45 5.81 0.72
CA GLN A 278 1.33 4.36 0.67
C GLN A 278 2.28 3.75 -0.35
N VAL A 279 2.72 2.51 -0.10
CA VAL A 279 3.28 1.67 -1.17
C VAL A 279 2.18 1.34 -2.19
N TYR A 280 2.56 1.17 -3.44
CA TYR A 280 1.63 0.76 -4.49
C TYR A 280 1.72 -0.75 -4.72
N TRP A 281 0.60 -1.44 -4.67
CA TRP A 281 0.46 -2.85 -4.99
C TRP A 281 -0.26 -3.02 -6.31
N ASN A 282 0.27 -3.88 -7.18
CA ASN A 282 -0.49 -4.29 -8.36
C ASN A 282 -1.46 -5.44 -8.04
N HIS A 283 -2.39 -5.73 -8.96
CA HIS A 283 -3.45 -6.72 -8.75
C HIS A 283 -3.03 -8.17 -8.99
N ALA A 284 -1.87 -8.43 -9.60
CA ALA A 284 -1.41 -9.76 -9.94
C ALA A 284 -0.82 -10.53 -8.75
N HIS A 285 -1.24 -10.19 -7.56
CA HIS A 285 -0.65 -10.59 -6.30
C HIS A 285 -0.96 -12.05 -5.93
N ARG A 286 0.07 -12.89 -5.90
CA ARG A 286 0.01 -14.30 -5.55
C ARG A 286 1.15 -14.69 -4.62
N THR A 287 0.86 -15.33 -3.50
CA THR A 287 1.87 -15.74 -2.50
C THR A 287 2.70 -16.95 -2.93
N ASP A 288 2.23 -17.73 -3.91
CA ASP A 288 2.93 -18.90 -4.46
C ASP A 288 4.02 -18.52 -5.49
N ARG A 289 4.13 -17.25 -5.85
CA ARG A 289 5.12 -16.71 -6.78
C ARG A 289 6.06 -15.73 -6.10
N PRO A 290 7.25 -15.50 -6.67
CA PRO A 290 8.12 -14.41 -6.21
C PRO A 290 7.38 -13.07 -6.27
N LEU A 291 7.60 -12.24 -5.27
CA LEU A 291 7.16 -10.86 -5.26
C LEU A 291 8.26 -9.97 -5.85
N ILE A 292 7.87 -9.01 -6.67
CA ILE A 292 8.77 -8.04 -7.29
C ILE A 292 8.69 -6.71 -6.52
N GLY A 293 9.81 -6.20 -6.05
CA GLY A 293 9.94 -4.84 -5.52
C GLY A 293 10.50 -3.92 -6.59
N VAL A 294 9.89 -2.75 -6.76
CA VAL A 294 10.29 -1.73 -7.73
C VAL A 294 10.23 -0.33 -7.11
N GLU A 295 10.86 0.65 -7.76
CA GLU A 295 10.85 2.02 -7.27
C GLU A 295 9.51 2.72 -7.52
N GLY A 296 8.99 2.64 -8.74
CA GLY A 296 7.85 3.40 -9.22
C GLY A 296 6.58 2.59 -9.48
N GLN A 297 5.43 3.25 -9.37
CA GLN A 297 4.11 2.64 -9.63
C GLN A 297 4.00 2.10 -11.06
N GLY A 298 4.55 2.83 -12.05
CA GLY A 298 4.49 2.41 -13.45
C GLY A 298 5.15 1.07 -13.71
N ASP A 299 6.25 0.79 -13.03
CA ASP A 299 6.97 -0.47 -13.16
C ASP A 299 6.18 -1.61 -12.51
N ALA A 300 5.56 -1.35 -11.35
CA ALA A 300 4.67 -2.32 -10.71
C ALA A 300 3.46 -2.66 -11.59
N VAL A 301 2.87 -1.68 -12.29
CA VAL A 301 1.78 -1.92 -13.26
C VAL A 301 2.27 -2.80 -14.39
N THR A 302 3.47 -2.53 -14.94
CA THR A 302 4.07 -3.33 -16.03
C THR A 302 4.31 -4.78 -15.61
N TYR A 303 4.86 -5.01 -14.40
CA TYR A 303 5.01 -6.36 -13.87
C TYR A 303 3.66 -7.05 -13.66
N GLY A 304 2.63 -6.30 -13.23
CA GLY A 304 1.26 -6.80 -13.12
C GLY A 304 0.70 -7.30 -14.43
N GLN A 305 0.91 -6.57 -15.52
CA GLN A 305 0.53 -6.97 -16.87
C GLN A 305 1.18 -8.31 -17.28
N TRP A 306 2.39 -8.57 -16.82
CA TRP A 306 3.09 -9.82 -17.08
C TRP A 306 2.72 -10.95 -16.11
N GLY A 307 1.74 -10.73 -15.23
CA GLY A 307 1.24 -11.72 -14.27
C GLY A 307 2.10 -11.87 -13.01
N TYR A 308 2.98 -10.92 -12.72
CA TYR A 308 3.78 -10.91 -11.49
C TYR A 308 3.17 -10.00 -10.44
N GLY A 309 3.13 -10.47 -9.18
CA GLY A 309 2.88 -9.60 -8.04
C GLY A 309 4.02 -8.61 -7.87
N ALA A 310 3.70 -7.31 -7.77
CA ALA A 310 4.71 -6.29 -7.55
C ALA A 310 4.28 -5.23 -6.54
N VAL A 311 5.26 -4.71 -5.80
CA VAL A 311 5.13 -3.59 -4.89
C VAL A 311 6.08 -2.47 -5.28
N ALA A 312 5.55 -1.26 -5.45
CA ALA A 312 6.38 -0.07 -5.63
C ALA A 312 6.52 0.69 -4.31
N PHE A 313 7.74 1.03 -3.97
CA PHE A 313 8.05 1.75 -2.74
C PHE A 313 7.70 3.24 -2.79
N CYS A 314 7.59 3.81 -3.99
CA CYS A 314 7.16 5.18 -4.20
C CYS A 314 8.00 6.22 -3.46
N GLY A 315 9.30 5.98 -3.31
CA GLY A 315 10.23 6.85 -2.57
C GLY A 315 10.12 6.76 -1.03
N LEU A 316 9.36 5.77 -0.47
CA LEU A 316 9.30 5.54 0.98
C LEU A 316 10.62 4.98 1.56
N MET A 317 11.50 4.46 0.72
CA MET A 317 12.80 3.92 1.12
C MET A 317 13.94 4.95 1.09
N GLY A 318 13.63 6.23 0.84
CA GLY A 318 14.66 7.24 0.53
C GLY A 318 15.64 7.57 1.65
N ASP A 319 15.21 7.51 2.91
CA ASP A 319 16.10 7.78 4.05
C ASP A 319 15.69 7.00 5.31
N ILE A 320 16.23 5.78 5.43
CA ILE A 320 15.95 4.92 6.61
C ILE A 320 16.48 5.54 7.91
N GLN A 321 17.54 6.36 7.85
CA GLN A 321 18.13 6.96 9.06
C GLN A 321 17.25 8.07 9.65
N ASN A 322 16.45 8.71 8.78
CA ASN A 322 15.50 9.77 9.15
C ASN A 322 14.03 9.33 8.97
N MET A 323 13.80 8.02 8.91
CA MET A 323 12.47 7.46 8.78
C MET A 323 11.65 7.76 10.04
N THR A 324 10.43 8.27 9.86
CA THR A 324 9.51 8.45 10.99
C THR A 324 9.16 7.11 11.60
N GLN A 325 8.74 7.09 12.85
CA GLN A 325 8.28 5.85 13.51
C GLN A 325 7.15 5.19 12.69
N GLU A 326 6.22 5.98 12.16
CA GLU A 326 5.10 5.50 11.34
C GLU A 326 5.59 4.83 10.03
N ASP A 327 6.61 5.40 9.38
CA ASP A 327 7.21 4.81 8.18
C ASP A 327 7.97 3.53 8.51
N ALA A 328 8.68 3.48 9.63
CA ALA A 328 9.38 2.29 10.11
C ALA A 328 8.40 1.14 10.40
N GLU A 329 7.28 1.41 11.07
CA GLU A 329 6.21 0.43 11.30
C GLU A 329 5.61 -0.06 9.99
N ARG A 330 5.43 0.85 9.01
CA ARG A 330 4.92 0.50 7.68
C ARG A 330 5.87 -0.41 6.92
N MET A 331 7.17 -0.11 6.98
CA MET A 331 8.20 -0.96 6.37
C MET A 331 8.30 -2.33 7.07
N THR A 332 8.11 -2.39 8.38
CA THR A 332 8.08 -3.64 9.14
C THR A 332 6.88 -4.51 8.73
N ARG A 333 5.68 -3.91 8.60
CA ARG A 333 4.50 -4.64 8.07
C ARG A 333 4.72 -5.17 6.67
N LEU A 334 5.36 -4.37 5.81
CA LEU A 334 5.74 -4.77 4.46
C LEU A 334 6.76 -5.92 4.47
N ALA A 335 7.78 -5.86 5.34
CA ALA A 335 8.77 -6.91 5.47
C ALA A 335 8.14 -8.25 5.91
N ASN A 336 7.27 -8.22 6.91
CA ASN A 336 6.53 -9.40 7.38
C ASN A 336 5.64 -9.99 6.28
N TYR A 337 5.05 -9.14 5.45
CA TYR A 337 4.26 -9.58 4.32
C TYR A 337 5.13 -10.24 3.23
N ILE A 338 6.26 -9.61 2.88
CA ILE A 338 7.22 -10.13 1.90
C ILE A 338 7.75 -11.52 2.31
N GLN A 339 7.96 -11.74 3.61
CA GLN A 339 8.43 -13.05 4.12
C GLN A 339 7.45 -14.20 3.87
N LYS A 340 6.17 -13.92 3.60
CA LYS A 340 5.17 -14.94 3.22
C LYS A 340 5.33 -15.44 1.79
N HIS A 341 6.07 -14.73 0.95
CA HIS A 341 6.34 -15.11 -0.44
C HIS A 341 7.53 -16.07 -0.56
N ALA A 342 7.55 -16.84 -1.64
CA ALA A 342 8.62 -17.80 -1.92
C ALA A 342 9.99 -17.11 -2.09
N ALA A 343 10.00 -15.93 -2.71
CA ALA A 343 11.17 -15.07 -2.86
C ALA A 343 10.73 -13.60 -3.03
N PHE A 344 11.65 -12.68 -2.78
CA PHE A 344 11.48 -11.26 -3.05
C PHE A 344 12.59 -10.77 -3.97
N HIS A 345 12.24 -10.31 -5.15
CA HIS A 345 13.18 -9.82 -6.15
C HIS A 345 13.07 -8.29 -6.21
N LEU A 346 14.13 -7.60 -5.89
CA LEU A 346 14.19 -6.14 -5.87
C LEU A 346 14.87 -5.63 -7.15
N PHE A 347 14.16 -4.81 -7.91
CA PHE A 347 14.64 -4.10 -9.10
C PHE A 347 14.48 -2.61 -8.90
N MET A 348 15.60 -1.93 -8.67
CA MET A 348 15.64 -0.48 -8.51
C MET A 348 16.35 0.14 -9.72
N ASP A 349 16.14 1.44 -9.92
CA ASP A 349 16.84 2.17 -10.98
C ASP A 349 18.37 2.06 -10.79
N ASP A 350 19.12 1.93 -11.88
CA ASP A 350 20.58 1.79 -11.84
C ASP A 350 21.27 3.17 -11.74
N ASP A 351 20.87 3.92 -10.71
CA ASP A 351 21.47 5.17 -10.33
C ASP A 351 21.94 5.14 -8.85
N ALA A 352 22.56 6.20 -8.39
CA ALA A 352 23.09 6.28 -7.03
C ALA A 352 21.97 6.19 -5.96
N ALA A 353 20.76 6.69 -6.26
CA ALA A 353 19.63 6.64 -5.36
C ALA A 353 19.07 5.21 -5.26
N GLY A 354 18.89 4.53 -6.40
CA GLY A 354 18.45 3.14 -6.46
C GLY A 354 19.43 2.20 -5.77
N GLN A 355 20.75 2.38 -5.98
CA GLN A 355 21.78 1.59 -5.30
C GLN A 355 21.75 1.80 -3.78
N LYS A 356 21.61 3.06 -3.31
CA LYS A 356 21.44 3.35 -1.88
C LYS A 356 20.20 2.63 -1.33
N THR A 357 19.09 2.67 -2.06
CA THR A 357 17.84 2.01 -1.68
C THR A 357 17.99 0.49 -1.58
N VAL A 358 18.74 -0.16 -2.48
CA VAL A 358 19.04 -1.60 -2.42
C VAL A 358 19.72 -1.97 -1.09
N TRP A 359 20.74 -1.22 -0.68
CA TRP A 359 21.44 -1.48 0.59
C TRP A 359 20.54 -1.28 1.81
N GLN A 360 19.65 -0.32 1.75
CA GLN A 360 18.69 -0.06 2.82
C GLN A 360 17.63 -1.17 2.88
N ALA A 361 17.13 -1.60 1.72
CA ALA A 361 16.18 -2.69 1.60
C ALA A 361 16.75 -4.01 2.15
N ALA A 362 18.04 -4.29 1.89
CA ALA A 362 18.71 -5.48 2.40
C ALA A 362 18.69 -5.56 3.93
N LYS A 363 18.81 -4.43 4.62
CA LYS A 363 18.73 -4.36 6.09
C LYS A 363 17.33 -4.65 6.62
N ILE A 364 16.28 -4.29 5.87
CA ILE A 364 14.88 -4.46 6.28
C ILE A 364 14.36 -5.84 5.91
N PHE A 365 14.58 -6.28 4.68
CA PHE A 365 13.96 -7.49 4.12
C PHE A 365 14.78 -8.75 4.31
N GLY A 366 16.05 -8.61 4.71
CA GLY A 366 16.92 -9.73 5.11
C GLY A 366 17.27 -10.69 3.97
N PRO A 367 17.63 -11.95 4.30
CA PRO A 367 18.31 -12.90 3.39
C PRO A 367 17.43 -13.49 2.28
N LYS A 368 16.11 -13.29 2.30
CA LYS A 368 15.22 -13.74 1.23
C LYS A 368 15.20 -12.82 0.01
N MET A 369 15.84 -11.66 0.13
CA MET A 369 15.87 -10.66 -0.93
C MET A 369 16.93 -11.04 -1.98
N LEU A 370 16.50 -11.12 -3.23
CA LEU A 370 17.39 -11.21 -4.39
C LEU A 370 17.39 -9.85 -5.11
N VAL A 371 18.58 -9.34 -5.39
CA VAL A 371 18.73 -8.07 -6.11
C VAL A 371 18.94 -8.38 -7.59
N GLY A 372 18.00 -7.90 -8.42
CA GLY A 372 18.12 -7.93 -9.87
C GLY A 372 18.60 -6.56 -10.38
N ARG A 373 19.48 -6.56 -11.39
CA ARG A 373 19.73 -5.35 -12.18
C ARG A 373 18.87 -5.40 -13.43
N MET A 374 18.13 -4.34 -13.72
CA MET A 374 17.56 -4.14 -15.02
C MET A 374 18.69 -3.73 -15.97
N THR A 375 19.23 -4.69 -16.71
CA THR A 375 20.06 -4.37 -17.87
C THR A 375 19.13 -3.77 -18.93
N ARG A 376 19.47 -2.59 -19.43
CA ARG A 376 18.80 -1.99 -20.59
C ARG A 376 18.80 -3.05 -21.70
N LEU A 377 17.61 -3.40 -22.21
CA LEU A 377 17.51 -4.15 -23.46
C LEU A 377 18.03 -3.24 -24.56
N VAL A 378 19.27 -3.43 -24.97
CA VAL A 378 19.84 -2.77 -26.15
C VAL A 378 19.23 -3.44 -27.38
N SER A 379 18.75 -2.65 -28.30
CA SER A 379 18.32 -3.18 -29.60
C SER A 379 19.52 -3.91 -30.27
N ARG A 380 19.23 -4.90 -31.12
CA ARG A 380 20.29 -5.68 -31.80
C ARG A 380 21.24 -4.77 -32.60
N ASP A 381 20.77 -3.62 -33.04
CA ASP A 381 21.54 -2.62 -33.80
C ASP A 381 22.46 -1.78 -32.87
N GLU A 382 22.05 -1.50 -31.63
CA GLU A 382 22.93 -0.86 -30.64
C GLU A 382 24.00 -1.82 -30.13
N ALA A 383 23.71 -3.13 -30.00
CA ALA A 383 24.68 -4.14 -29.56
C ALA A 383 25.79 -4.37 -30.58
N ASN A 384 25.53 -4.13 -31.85
CA ASN A 384 26.52 -4.25 -32.91
C ASN A 384 27.44 -3.02 -33.05
N ASN A 385 27.11 -1.91 -32.40
CA ASN A 385 27.92 -0.68 -32.46
C ASN A 385 28.80 -0.45 -31.22
N VAL A 386 28.84 -1.38 -30.27
CA VAL A 386 29.68 -1.38 -29.08
C VAL A 386 30.72 -2.50 -29.23
N GLY A 387 31.54 -2.40 -30.26
CA GLY A 387 32.66 -3.29 -30.53
C GLY A 387 33.95 -2.49 -30.60
#